data_5376f5a35ea7cfa64c93dff6337b9619
#
_entry.id   5376f5a35ea7cfa64c93dff6337b9619
#
_cell.length_a   1.000
_cell.length_b   1.000
_cell.length_c   1.000
_cell.angle_alpha   90.00
_cell.angle_beta   90.00
_cell.angle_gamma   90.00
#
_symmetry.space_group_name_H-M   'P 1'
#
loop_
_entity.id
_entity.type
_entity.pdbx_description
1 polymer ?
#
loop_
_entity_poly.entity_id
_entity_poly.type
_entity_poly.pdbx_seq_one_letter_code
_entity_poly.pdbx_strand_id
1 'polypeptide(L)'
;EELIVASSALTAEQQLEIFRRYGIRNDVHLRLSSGLFDIITTGLYVKSLGYVPLISVSKVRLTRAEAFAKACLDYFGAALGLLALAPLFVAIAVAIKRDSPGPVIYRRRVLGVGGKPFDAFKFRTMYVDGDQMLTPQQAAELQTHHKLKDDPRITRVGRVLRKYSLDELPQLVNVLLGQMSLIGPRMITLPEKARYGKWDLNLLTVKPGLSGLWQVSGRSDIGYEERVHMDMHYIRNYTIWLDLQLILRTILAVV
;
A
#
# COMPACT_ATOMS: atom_id res chain seq x y z
N GLU A 1 1.34 36.70 13.51
CA GLU A 1 0.62 36.25 12.31
C GLU A 1 1.50 35.28 11.51
N GLU A 2 0.90 34.39 10.72
CA GLU A 2 1.61 33.42 9.91
C GLU A 2 1.29 33.67 8.43
N LEU A 3 2.33 33.85 7.59
CA LEU A 3 2.21 34.02 6.14
C LEU A 3 2.82 32.82 5.41
N ILE A 4 1.99 32.04 4.70
CA ILE A 4 2.43 30.90 3.90
C ILE A 4 2.50 31.33 2.43
N VAL A 5 3.68 31.23 1.84
CA VAL A 5 3.96 31.62 0.46
C VAL A 5 4.18 30.36 -0.40
N ALA A 6 3.35 30.16 -1.42
CA ALA A 6 3.54 29.10 -2.41
C ALA A 6 4.61 29.51 -3.42
N SER A 7 5.86 29.07 -3.20
CA SER A 7 7.00 29.45 -4.04
C SER A 7 6.87 28.98 -5.51
N SER A 8 6.10 27.92 -5.78
CA SER A 8 5.83 27.44 -7.13
C SER A 8 4.90 28.34 -7.96
N ALA A 9 4.13 29.21 -7.30
CA ALA A 9 3.16 30.12 -7.94
C ALA A 9 3.72 31.52 -8.19
N LEU A 10 4.95 31.80 -7.73
CA LEU A 10 5.56 33.13 -7.74
C LEU A 10 6.89 33.13 -8.45
N THR A 11 7.20 34.25 -9.13
CA THR A 11 8.53 34.50 -9.70
C THR A 11 9.56 34.77 -8.60
N ALA A 12 10.85 34.59 -8.89
CA ALA A 12 11.92 34.88 -7.94
C ALA A 12 11.90 36.33 -7.43
N GLU A 13 11.52 37.30 -8.29
CA GLU A 13 11.39 38.70 -7.94
C GLU A 13 10.24 38.94 -6.95
N GLN A 14 9.09 38.33 -7.19
CA GLN A 14 7.94 38.42 -6.28
C GLN A 14 8.23 37.78 -4.92
N GLN A 15 8.94 36.64 -4.90
CA GLN A 15 9.38 36.01 -3.65
C GLN A 15 10.31 36.94 -2.87
N LEU A 16 11.27 37.58 -3.55
CA LEU A 16 12.22 38.50 -2.94
C LEU A 16 11.50 39.74 -2.36
N GLU A 17 10.49 40.26 -3.06
CA GLU A 17 9.68 41.38 -2.60
C GLU A 17 8.88 41.03 -1.33
N ILE A 18 8.26 39.84 -1.29
CA ILE A 18 7.57 39.38 -0.08
C ILE A 18 8.57 39.22 1.07
N PHE A 19 9.77 38.69 0.80
CA PHE A 19 10.78 38.56 1.84
C PHE A 19 11.27 39.91 2.37
N ARG A 20 11.44 40.91 1.52
CA ARG A 20 11.80 42.28 1.92
C ARG A 20 10.72 42.94 2.76
N ARG A 21 9.44 42.66 2.45
CA ARG A 21 8.30 43.30 3.11
C ARG A 21 7.93 42.66 4.43
N TYR A 22 8.05 41.35 4.54
CA TYR A 22 7.55 40.57 5.69
C TYR A 22 8.64 39.82 6.44
N GLY A 23 9.77 39.48 5.81
CA GLY A 23 10.84 38.67 6.41
C GLY A 23 11.63 39.38 7.52
N ILE A 24 11.51 40.74 7.65
CA ILE A 24 12.17 41.54 8.67
C ILE A 24 11.22 41.84 9.87
N ARG A 25 9.94 41.51 9.71
CA ARG A 25 8.94 41.80 10.75
C ARG A 25 8.91 40.72 11.81
N ASN A 26 9.04 41.07 13.06
CA ASN A 26 9.04 40.11 14.19
C ASN A 26 7.63 39.56 14.53
N ASP A 27 6.57 40.17 13.99
CA ASP A 27 5.18 39.80 14.21
C ASP A 27 4.61 38.85 13.14
N VAL A 28 5.39 38.52 12.09
CA VAL A 28 4.98 37.64 11.00
C VAL A 28 5.96 36.49 10.83
N HIS A 29 5.46 35.26 10.98
CA HIS A 29 6.22 34.06 10.65
C HIS A 29 6.03 33.71 9.17
N LEU A 30 7.07 33.93 8.37
CA LEU A 30 7.06 33.61 6.93
C LEU A 30 7.42 32.14 6.72
N ARG A 31 6.51 31.38 6.10
CA ARG A 31 6.74 30.00 5.67
C ARG A 31 6.69 29.89 4.15
N LEU A 32 7.69 29.25 3.58
CA LEU A 32 7.74 28.98 2.14
C LEU A 32 7.24 27.55 1.89
N SER A 33 6.23 27.43 1.06
CA SER A 33 5.80 26.16 0.51
C SER A 33 6.58 25.89 -0.78
N SER A 34 7.39 24.83 -0.79
CA SER A 34 8.30 24.53 -1.91
C SER A 34 7.58 24.05 -3.17
N GLY A 35 6.28 23.80 -3.14
CA GLY A 35 5.55 23.16 -4.27
C GLY A 35 5.95 21.70 -4.55
N LEU A 36 6.90 21.14 -3.80
CA LEU A 36 7.39 19.77 -3.95
C LEU A 36 6.57 18.74 -3.15
N PHE A 37 5.32 19.07 -2.80
CA PHE A 37 4.45 18.18 -1.99
C PHE A 37 4.29 16.79 -2.57
N ASP A 38 4.36 16.68 -3.89
CA ASP A 38 4.15 15.45 -4.62
C ASP A 38 5.38 14.54 -4.61
N ILE A 39 6.57 15.13 -4.39
CA ILE A 39 7.85 14.42 -4.40
C ILE A 39 8.34 14.12 -2.98
N ILE A 40 7.88 14.91 -1.99
CA ILE A 40 8.42 14.88 -0.63
C ILE A 40 7.59 13.96 0.24
N THR A 41 8.15 12.85 0.58
CA THR A 41 7.48 11.83 1.39
C THR A 41 7.68 11.99 2.90
N THR A 42 8.79 12.54 3.41
CA THR A 42 9.07 12.50 4.85
C THR A 42 9.80 13.66 5.48
N GLY A 43 10.21 14.63 4.78
CA GLY A 43 10.89 15.76 5.40
C GLY A 43 11.84 16.47 4.49
N LEU A 44 11.85 17.78 4.66
CA LEU A 44 12.79 18.67 4.03
C LEU A 44 13.82 19.07 5.08
N TYR A 45 15.07 18.85 4.76
CA TYR A 45 16.17 19.46 5.50
C TYR A 45 16.78 20.55 4.65
N VAL A 46 16.87 21.74 5.20
CA VAL A 46 17.65 22.80 4.60
C VAL A 46 19.09 22.62 5.10
N LYS A 47 19.99 22.30 4.18
CA LYS A 47 21.42 22.21 4.45
C LYS A 47 22.14 23.27 3.64
N SER A 48 22.93 24.10 4.27
CA SER A 48 23.76 25.07 3.54
C SER A 48 25.06 24.44 3.08
N LEU A 49 25.38 24.56 1.80
CA LEU A 49 26.71 24.28 1.26
C LEU A 49 27.36 25.63 0.94
N GLY A 50 28.23 26.11 1.84
CA GLY A 50 28.68 27.48 1.82
C GLY A 50 27.53 28.47 2.00
N TYR A 51 27.32 29.34 1.02
CA TYR A 51 26.23 30.34 1.03
C TYR A 51 24.96 29.89 0.28
N VAL A 52 24.96 28.68 -0.27
CA VAL A 52 23.80 28.15 -1.05
C VAL A 52 22.94 27.26 -0.16
N PRO A 53 21.66 27.61 0.11
CA PRO A 53 20.74 26.75 0.81
C PRO A 53 20.31 25.61 -0.12
N LEU A 54 20.62 24.37 0.25
CA LEU A 54 20.20 23.19 -0.45
C LEU A 54 19.00 22.55 0.28
N ILE A 55 17.94 22.34 -0.45
CA ILE A 55 16.80 21.56 0.05
C ILE A 55 17.12 20.08 -0.17
N SER A 56 17.44 19.38 0.90
CA SER A 56 17.64 17.93 0.87
C SER A 56 16.29 17.24 1.08
N VAL A 57 15.89 16.45 0.10
CA VAL A 57 14.69 15.62 0.17
C VAL A 57 15.06 14.29 0.82
N SER A 58 14.52 14.02 1.99
CA SER A 58 14.66 12.71 2.61
C SER A 58 13.73 11.70 1.95
N LYS A 59 14.31 10.62 1.41
CA LYS A 59 13.52 9.44 1.13
C LYS A 59 12.97 8.91 2.45
N VAL A 60 11.72 8.39 2.45
CA VAL A 60 11.19 7.65 3.60
C VAL A 60 12.16 6.52 3.91
N ARG A 61 12.88 6.66 4.98
CA ARG A 61 13.78 5.60 5.45
C ARG A 61 13.54 5.44 6.93
N LEU A 62 13.14 4.25 7.28
CA LEU A 62 13.22 3.79 8.64
C LEU A 62 14.67 3.92 9.12
N THR A 63 14.87 4.33 10.35
CA THR A 63 16.16 4.17 11.00
C THR A 63 16.56 2.69 10.99
N ARG A 64 17.84 2.38 11.16
CA ARG A 64 18.29 0.98 11.22
C ARG A 64 17.56 0.18 12.31
N ALA A 65 17.32 0.81 13.45
CA ALA A 65 16.61 0.18 14.57
C ALA A 65 15.13 -0.10 14.22
N GLU A 66 14.43 0.87 13.61
CA GLU A 66 13.05 0.68 13.16
C GLU A 66 12.93 -0.36 12.05
N ALA A 67 13.86 -0.36 11.09
CA ALA A 67 13.90 -1.37 10.04
C ALA A 67 14.13 -2.79 10.61
N PHE A 68 15.01 -2.91 11.60
CA PHE A 68 15.24 -4.17 12.29
C PHE A 68 14.01 -4.61 13.09
N ALA A 69 13.41 -3.71 13.89
CA ALA A 69 12.18 -4.00 14.64
C ALA A 69 11.02 -4.40 13.71
N LYS A 70 10.87 -3.71 12.58
CA LYS A 70 9.90 -4.04 11.52
C LYS A 70 10.15 -5.44 10.96
N ALA A 71 11.40 -5.76 10.64
CA ALA A 71 11.76 -7.08 10.13
C ALA A 71 11.46 -8.18 11.15
N CYS A 72 11.81 -7.97 12.42
CA CYS A 72 11.47 -8.91 13.51
C CYS A 72 9.95 -9.13 13.61
N LEU A 73 9.16 -8.05 13.61
CA LEU A 73 7.71 -8.13 13.67
C LEU A 73 7.14 -8.91 12.47
N ASP A 74 7.62 -8.61 11.27
CA ASP A 74 7.17 -9.25 10.04
C ASP A 74 7.50 -10.75 10.02
N TYR A 75 8.75 -11.12 10.24
CA TYR A 75 9.18 -12.52 10.18
C TYR A 75 8.59 -13.35 11.32
N PHE A 76 8.66 -12.84 12.56
CA PHE A 76 8.12 -13.56 13.72
C PHE A 76 6.59 -13.68 13.61
N GLY A 77 5.89 -12.61 13.28
CA GLY A 77 4.44 -12.62 13.12
C GLY A 77 3.98 -13.52 11.98
N ALA A 78 4.68 -13.52 10.84
CA ALA A 78 4.36 -14.41 9.74
C ALA A 78 4.64 -15.89 10.07
N ALA A 79 5.75 -16.20 10.74
CA ALA A 79 6.05 -17.57 11.16
C ALA A 79 5.03 -18.09 12.17
N LEU A 80 4.71 -17.29 13.20
CA LEU A 80 3.69 -17.62 14.19
C LEU A 80 2.30 -17.78 13.53
N GLY A 81 1.94 -16.87 12.61
CA GLY A 81 0.69 -16.94 11.86
C GLY A 81 0.58 -18.22 11.03
N LEU A 82 1.64 -18.60 10.30
CA LEU A 82 1.67 -19.85 9.53
C LEU A 82 1.55 -21.07 10.42
N LEU A 83 2.25 -21.09 11.54
CA LEU A 83 2.19 -22.22 12.48
C LEU A 83 0.80 -22.35 13.13
N ALA A 84 0.25 -21.25 13.62
CA ALA A 84 -1.05 -21.25 14.28
C ALA A 84 -2.21 -21.57 13.30
N LEU A 85 -2.11 -21.10 12.06
CA LEU A 85 -3.13 -21.31 11.04
C LEU A 85 -2.87 -22.57 10.19
N ALA A 86 -1.83 -23.36 10.44
CA ALA A 86 -1.51 -24.56 9.66
C ALA A 86 -2.71 -25.54 9.52
N PRO A 87 -3.47 -25.87 10.58
CA PRO A 87 -4.65 -26.72 10.42
C PRO A 87 -5.72 -26.11 9.50
N LEU A 88 -5.92 -24.79 9.57
CA LEU A 88 -6.84 -24.05 8.71
C LEU A 88 -6.38 -24.09 7.25
N PHE A 89 -5.08 -23.95 6.98
CA PHE A 89 -4.51 -24.07 5.64
C PHE A 89 -4.81 -25.44 5.01
N VAL A 90 -4.63 -26.51 5.79
CA VAL A 90 -4.95 -27.86 5.33
C VAL A 90 -6.45 -28.01 5.04
N ALA A 91 -7.32 -27.54 5.95
CA ALA A 91 -8.76 -27.59 5.76
C ALA A 91 -9.21 -26.82 4.50
N ILE A 92 -8.69 -25.61 4.29
CA ILE A 92 -8.97 -24.80 3.09
C ILE A 92 -8.45 -25.51 1.83
N ALA A 93 -7.25 -26.07 1.86
CA ALA A 93 -6.69 -26.80 0.71
C ALA A 93 -7.55 -27.99 0.30
N VAL A 94 -8.03 -28.76 1.27
CA VAL A 94 -8.94 -29.89 1.03
C VAL A 94 -10.28 -29.38 0.49
N ALA A 95 -10.84 -28.31 1.05
CA ALA A 95 -12.09 -27.72 0.58
C ALA A 95 -12.00 -27.25 -0.88
N ILE A 96 -10.91 -26.54 -1.25
CA ILE A 96 -10.67 -26.08 -2.63
C ILE A 96 -10.57 -27.28 -3.60
N LYS A 97 -9.86 -28.35 -3.20
CA LYS A 97 -9.69 -29.55 -4.05
C LYS A 97 -11.01 -30.30 -4.25
N ARG A 98 -11.90 -30.28 -3.26
CA ARG A 98 -13.23 -30.90 -3.37
C ARG A 98 -14.23 -30.06 -4.16
N ASP A 99 -14.06 -28.71 -4.14
CA ASP A 99 -14.96 -27.78 -4.80
C ASP A 99 -14.71 -27.69 -6.32
N SER A 100 -13.44 -27.72 -6.74
CA SER A 100 -13.08 -27.64 -8.16
C SER A 100 -11.71 -28.26 -8.48
N PRO A 101 -11.51 -28.85 -9.67
CA PRO A 101 -10.22 -29.40 -10.09
C PRO A 101 -9.17 -28.27 -10.28
N GLY A 102 -7.87 -28.61 -10.08
CA GLY A 102 -6.76 -27.69 -10.32
C GLY A 102 -5.90 -27.39 -9.07
N PRO A 103 -4.96 -26.44 -9.13
CA PRO A 103 -4.03 -26.12 -8.05
C PRO A 103 -4.75 -25.42 -6.89
N VAL A 104 -4.27 -25.62 -5.66
CA VAL A 104 -4.80 -24.96 -4.45
C VAL A 104 -4.36 -23.50 -4.38
N ILE A 105 -3.12 -23.24 -4.79
CA ILE A 105 -2.50 -21.91 -4.73
C ILE A 105 -2.54 -21.27 -6.12
N TYR A 106 -3.04 -20.05 -6.15
CA TYR A 106 -2.98 -19.12 -7.28
C TYR A 106 -1.83 -18.13 -7.05
N ARG A 107 -1.11 -17.80 -8.11
CA ARG A 107 -0.01 -16.82 -8.09
C ARG A 107 -0.43 -15.57 -8.87
N ARG A 108 -0.38 -14.43 -8.22
CA ARG A 108 -0.67 -13.14 -8.86
C ARG A 108 0.62 -12.35 -9.02
N ARG A 109 0.96 -11.98 -10.25
CA ARG A 109 2.13 -11.15 -10.53
C ARG A 109 1.86 -9.72 -10.10
N VAL A 110 2.68 -9.19 -9.16
CA VAL A 110 2.55 -7.87 -8.54
C VAL A 110 3.91 -7.21 -8.41
N LEU A 111 3.91 -5.91 -8.06
CA LEU A 111 5.12 -5.11 -7.90
C LEU A 111 5.50 -5.02 -6.42
N GLY A 112 6.78 -5.22 -6.14
CA GLY A 112 7.42 -4.99 -4.85
C GLY A 112 8.29 -3.75 -4.83
N VAL A 113 9.20 -3.70 -3.88
CA VAL A 113 10.15 -2.59 -3.69
C VAL A 113 10.96 -2.34 -4.96
N GLY A 114 11.06 -1.06 -5.35
CA GLY A 114 11.76 -0.65 -6.57
C GLY A 114 11.08 -1.09 -7.86
N GLY A 115 9.81 -1.51 -7.82
CA GLY A 115 9.07 -2.00 -8.97
C GLY A 115 9.47 -3.42 -9.40
N LYS A 116 10.21 -4.15 -8.59
CA LYS A 116 10.60 -5.54 -8.89
C LYS A 116 9.38 -6.44 -8.81
N PRO A 117 9.05 -7.18 -9.88
CA PRO A 117 7.88 -8.05 -9.88
C PRO A 117 8.13 -9.32 -9.06
N PHE A 118 7.11 -9.76 -8.33
CA PHE A 118 7.10 -11.05 -7.62
C PHE A 118 5.70 -11.69 -7.69
N ASP A 119 5.60 -12.96 -7.30
CA ASP A 119 4.35 -13.70 -7.29
C ASP A 119 3.76 -13.70 -5.88
N ALA A 120 2.66 -12.98 -5.69
CA ALA A 120 1.88 -13.01 -4.46
C ALA A 120 1.03 -14.28 -4.43
N PHE A 121 1.15 -15.07 -3.36
CA PHE A 121 0.44 -16.33 -3.19
C PHE A 121 -0.96 -16.09 -2.63
N LYS A 122 -1.96 -16.75 -3.22
CA LYS A 122 -3.34 -16.74 -2.75
C LYS A 122 -3.93 -18.13 -2.83
N PHE A 123 -4.92 -18.43 -2.01
CA PHE A 123 -5.77 -19.57 -2.28
C PHE A 123 -6.60 -19.32 -3.54
N ARG A 124 -6.77 -20.36 -4.35
CA ARG A 124 -7.60 -20.27 -5.54
C ARG A 124 -9.07 -20.14 -5.15
N THR A 125 -9.70 -19.08 -5.66
CA THR A 125 -11.10 -18.75 -5.42
C THR A 125 -11.96 -18.78 -6.67
N MET A 126 -11.34 -19.06 -7.84
CA MET A 126 -12.01 -19.12 -9.14
C MET A 126 -11.73 -20.45 -9.82
N TYR A 127 -12.62 -20.85 -10.72
CA TYR A 127 -12.39 -21.99 -11.60
C TYR A 127 -11.19 -21.74 -12.52
N VAL A 128 -10.46 -22.80 -12.87
CA VAL A 128 -9.25 -22.67 -13.74
C VAL A 128 -9.62 -22.09 -15.10
N ASP A 129 -10.72 -22.58 -15.68
CA ASP A 129 -11.23 -22.14 -16.98
C ASP A 129 -12.35 -21.10 -16.85
N GLY A 130 -12.31 -20.33 -15.76
CA GLY A 130 -13.39 -19.39 -15.40
C GLY A 130 -13.66 -18.33 -16.47
N ASP A 131 -12.65 -17.89 -17.22
CA ASP A 131 -12.85 -16.86 -18.26
C ASP A 131 -13.78 -17.34 -19.39
N GLN A 132 -13.89 -18.65 -19.63
CA GLN A 132 -14.84 -19.24 -20.58
C GLN A 132 -16.30 -19.19 -20.07
N MET A 133 -16.51 -18.95 -18.79
CA MET A 133 -17.84 -18.84 -18.18
C MET A 133 -18.45 -17.44 -18.32
N LEU A 134 -17.67 -16.46 -18.78
CA LEU A 134 -18.14 -15.08 -18.96
C LEU A 134 -18.97 -14.93 -20.21
N THR A 135 -20.11 -14.28 -20.09
CA THR A 135 -20.84 -13.78 -21.26
C THR A 135 -20.06 -12.60 -21.89
N PRO A 136 -20.27 -12.29 -23.18
CA PRO A 136 -19.63 -11.14 -23.83
C PRO A 136 -19.89 -9.82 -23.10
N GLN A 137 -21.07 -9.65 -22.52
CA GLN A 137 -21.43 -8.48 -21.72
C GLN A 137 -20.65 -8.40 -20.42
N GLN A 138 -20.53 -9.52 -19.69
CA GLN A 138 -19.74 -9.59 -18.47
C GLN A 138 -18.23 -9.39 -18.74
N ALA A 139 -17.73 -9.87 -19.87
CA ALA A 139 -16.34 -9.64 -20.26
C ALA A 139 -16.08 -8.15 -20.54
N ALA A 140 -16.99 -7.45 -21.21
CA ALA A 140 -16.91 -6.01 -21.44
C ALA A 140 -17.02 -5.21 -20.14
N GLU A 141 -17.95 -5.57 -19.25
CA GLU A 141 -18.09 -4.96 -17.92
C GLU A 141 -16.80 -5.13 -17.08
N LEU A 142 -16.20 -6.32 -17.11
CA LEU A 142 -14.97 -6.59 -16.41
C LEU A 142 -13.79 -5.75 -16.91
N GLN A 143 -13.71 -5.50 -18.22
CA GLN A 143 -12.70 -4.61 -18.80
C GLN A 143 -12.87 -3.16 -18.34
N THR A 144 -14.10 -2.70 -18.19
CA THR A 144 -14.41 -1.31 -17.82
C THR A 144 -14.30 -1.10 -16.30
N HIS A 145 -14.92 -1.96 -15.52
CA HIS A 145 -15.05 -1.80 -14.06
C HIS A 145 -14.07 -2.63 -13.23
N HIS A 146 -13.32 -3.53 -13.86
CA HIS A 146 -12.37 -4.46 -13.22
C HIS A 146 -12.99 -5.35 -12.12
N LYS A 147 -14.32 -5.37 -11.97
CA LYS A 147 -15.06 -6.15 -10.98
C LYS A 147 -16.48 -6.41 -11.49
N LEU A 148 -16.94 -7.64 -11.32
CA LEU A 148 -18.34 -8.02 -11.55
C LEU A 148 -19.04 -8.15 -10.20
N LYS A 149 -20.31 -7.74 -10.14
CA LYS A 149 -21.13 -7.87 -8.93
C LYS A 149 -21.39 -9.35 -8.60
N ASP A 150 -21.76 -10.13 -9.61
CA ASP A 150 -21.95 -11.58 -9.53
C ASP A 150 -21.02 -12.26 -10.54
N ASP A 151 -19.79 -12.55 -10.11
CA ASP A 151 -18.76 -13.14 -10.95
C ASP A 151 -18.94 -14.68 -11.00
N PRO A 152 -19.37 -15.26 -12.14
CA PRO A 152 -19.63 -16.71 -12.26
C PRO A 152 -18.36 -17.54 -12.11
N ARG A 153 -17.19 -16.94 -12.25
CA ARG A 153 -15.90 -17.63 -12.12
C ARG A 153 -15.58 -18.02 -10.67
N ILE A 154 -16.25 -17.39 -9.69
CA ILE A 154 -15.96 -17.61 -8.27
C ILE A 154 -16.62 -18.91 -7.82
N THR A 155 -15.81 -19.84 -7.28
CA THR A 155 -16.29 -21.11 -6.74
C THR A 155 -17.08 -20.91 -5.44
N ARG A 156 -17.82 -21.93 -4.99
CA ARG A 156 -18.58 -21.86 -3.73
C ARG A 156 -17.67 -21.61 -2.53
N VAL A 157 -16.60 -22.37 -2.41
CA VAL A 157 -15.55 -22.18 -1.38
C VAL A 157 -14.87 -20.82 -1.57
N GLY A 158 -14.56 -20.44 -2.80
CA GLY A 158 -13.94 -19.16 -3.14
C GLY A 158 -14.75 -17.94 -2.65
N ARG A 159 -16.07 -18.01 -2.69
CA ARG A 159 -16.96 -16.95 -2.17
C ARG A 159 -16.79 -16.76 -0.66
N VAL A 160 -16.71 -17.86 0.09
CA VAL A 160 -16.47 -17.82 1.54
C VAL A 160 -15.07 -17.27 1.84
N LEU A 161 -14.04 -17.77 1.14
CA LEU A 161 -12.66 -17.31 1.34
C LEU A 161 -12.51 -15.81 1.10
N ARG A 162 -13.13 -15.28 0.03
CA ARG A 162 -13.10 -13.83 -0.27
C ARG A 162 -13.86 -12.99 0.75
N LYS A 163 -15.00 -13.49 1.24
CA LYS A 163 -15.79 -12.78 2.25
C LYS A 163 -14.99 -12.49 3.52
N TYR A 164 -14.19 -13.46 3.95
CA TYR A 164 -13.37 -13.37 5.17
C TYR A 164 -11.89 -13.07 4.86
N SER A 165 -11.53 -12.74 3.61
CA SER A 165 -10.14 -12.47 3.18
C SER A 165 -9.16 -13.62 3.48
N LEU A 166 -9.66 -14.84 3.67
CA LEU A 166 -8.85 -16.03 3.94
C LEU A 166 -8.03 -16.45 2.71
N ASP A 167 -8.45 -16.03 1.51
CA ASP A 167 -7.72 -16.28 0.27
C ASP A 167 -6.35 -15.62 0.25
N GLU A 168 -6.13 -14.58 1.03
CA GLU A 168 -4.85 -13.85 1.08
C GLU A 168 -3.85 -14.43 2.12
N LEU A 169 -4.26 -15.34 2.99
CA LEU A 169 -3.40 -15.93 4.02
C LEU A 169 -2.08 -16.55 3.49
N PRO A 170 -2.02 -17.20 2.29
CA PRO A 170 -0.76 -17.71 1.76
C PRO A 170 0.32 -16.65 1.52
N GLN A 171 -0.04 -15.35 1.49
CA GLN A 171 0.92 -14.25 1.41
C GLN A 171 1.82 -14.15 2.65
N LEU A 172 1.48 -14.79 3.78
CA LEU A 172 2.41 -14.96 4.90
C LEU A 172 3.73 -15.62 4.47
N VAL A 173 3.69 -16.50 3.47
CA VAL A 173 4.91 -17.06 2.86
C VAL A 173 5.70 -15.97 2.14
N ASN A 174 5.04 -15.03 1.41
CA ASN A 174 5.73 -13.91 0.77
C ASN A 174 6.38 -12.97 1.82
N VAL A 175 5.79 -12.84 3.00
CA VAL A 175 6.40 -12.08 4.12
C VAL A 175 7.69 -12.77 4.57
N LEU A 176 7.68 -14.09 4.78
CA LEU A 176 8.89 -14.86 5.14
C LEU A 176 9.96 -14.84 4.05
N LEU A 177 9.55 -14.77 2.77
CA LEU A 177 10.48 -14.58 1.65
C LEU A 177 11.02 -13.14 1.55
N GLY A 178 10.58 -12.24 2.41
CA GLY A 178 11.01 -10.84 2.44
C GLY A 178 10.45 -9.97 1.32
N GLN A 179 9.51 -10.49 0.53
CA GLN A 179 8.87 -9.80 -0.60
C GLN A 179 7.74 -8.87 -0.17
N MET A 180 7.09 -9.20 0.95
CA MET A 180 5.99 -8.47 1.56
C MET A 180 6.27 -8.16 3.03
N SER A 181 5.39 -7.39 3.64
CA SER A 181 5.31 -7.09 5.06
C SER A 181 3.93 -7.50 5.58
N LEU A 182 3.78 -7.70 6.89
CA LEU A 182 2.45 -7.88 7.50
C LEU A 182 1.58 -6.64 7.29
N ILE A 183 2.14 -5.46 7.52
CA ILE A 183 1.46 -4.17 7.35
C ILE A 183 2.24 -3.32 6.35
N GLY A 184 1.51 -2.74 5.41
CA GLY A 184 2.07 -1.88 4.36
C GLY A 184 1.00 -1.41 3.38
N PRO A 185 1.37 -0.59 2.39
CA PRO A 185 0.47 -0.24 1.31
C PRO A 185 0.07 -1.51 0.53
N ARG A 186 -1.11 -1.48 -0.10
CA ARG A 186 -1.56 -2.63 -0.88
C ARG A 186 -0.67 -2.88 -2.08
N MET A 187 -0.39 -4.15 -2.35
CA MET A 187 0.30 -4.57 -3.57
C MET A 187 -0.48 -4.17 -4.82
N ILE A 188 0.23 -3.73 -5.85
CA ILE A 188 -0.33 -3.33 -7.14
C ILE A 188 0.24 -4.16 -8.28
N THR A 189 -0.51 -4.28 -9.36
CA THR A 189 -0.05 -4.84 -10.63
C THR A 189 0.58 -3.76 -11.50
N LEU A 190 1.30 -4.16 -12.56
CA LEU A 190 1.88 -3.21 -13.51
C LEU A 190 0.83 -2.27 -14.16
N PRO A 191 -0.34 -2.76 -14.60
CA PRO A 191 -1.41 -1.87 -15.10
C PRO A 191 -1.97 -0.93 -14.03
N GLU A 192 -2.09 -1.38 -12.77
CA GLU A 192 -2.57 -0.54 -11.68
C GLU A 192 -1.59 0.58 -11.32
N LYS A 193 -0.28 0.41 -11.57
CA LYS A 193 0.75 1.42 -11.30
C LYS A 193 0.43 2.77 -11.97
N ALA A 194 -0.04 2.75 -13.21
CA ALA A 194 -0.39 3.97 -13.94
C ALA A 194 -1.49 4.80 -13.24
N ARG A 195 -2.38 4.15 -12.48
CA ARG A 195 -3.47 4.81 -11.74
C ARG A 195 -3.00 5.55 -10.48
N TYR A 196 -1.80 5.22 -9.96
CA TYR A 196 -1.21 5.95 -8.83
C TYR A 196 -0.60 7.29 -9.25
N GLY A 197 -0.40 7.51 -10.57
CA GLY A 197 0.12 8.76 -11.11
C GLY A 197 1.43 9.15 -10.42
N LYS A 198 1.48 10.37 -9.90
CA LYS A 198 2.65 10.93 -9.21
C LYS A 198 3.09 10.18 -7.94
N TRP A 199 2.23 9.35 -7.35
CA TRP A 199 2.51 8.60 -6.11
C TRP A 199 3.14 7.23 -6.34
N ASP A 200 3.27 6.78 -7.59
CA ASP A 200 3.76 5.44 -7.93
C ASP A 200 5.17 5.16 -7.41
N LEU A 201 6.07 6.15 -7.50
CA LEU A 201 7.44 6.04 -6.99
C LEU A 201 7.47 5.90 -5.47
N ASN A 202 6.61 6.65 -4.77
CA ASN A 202 6.53 6.62 -3.32
C ASN A 202 6.02 5.27 -2.81
N LEU A 203 4.99 4.73 -3.46
CA LEU A 203 4.42 3.43 -3.14
C LEU A 203 5.47 2.32 -3.21
N LEU A 204 6.32 2.36 -4.22
CA LEU A 204 7.34 1.35 -4.49
C LEU A 204 8.62 1.51 -3.63
N THR A 205 8.65 2.45 -2.69
CA THR A 205 9.81 2.60 -1.77
C THR A 205 9.75 1.63 -0.60
N VAL A 206 8.59 1.07 -0.29
CA VAL A 206 8.35 0.16 0.84
C VAL A 206 7.80 -1.19 0.36
N LYS A 207 7.90 -2.21 1.22
CA LYS A 207 7.28 -3.51 0.93
C LYS A 207 5.76 -3.38 0.94
N PRO A 208 5.05 -4.01 -0.01
CA PRO A 208 3.59 -4.11 0.08
C PRO A 208 3.18 -4.95 1.29
N GLY A 209 2.05 -4.57 1.92
CA GLY A 209 1.51 -5.25 3.08
C GLY A 209 0.51 -6.34 2.74
N LEU A 210 0.40 -7.35 3.62
CA LEU A 210 -0.73 -8.27 3.66
C LEU A 210 -2.00 -7.53 4.10
N SER A 211 -1.87 -6.64 5.09
CA SER A 211 -2.88 -5.69 5.50
C SER A 211 -2.33 -4.27 5.47
N GLY A 212 -3.19 -3.27 5.57
CA GLY A 212 -2.80 -1.86 5.52
C GLY A 212 -3.89 -0.94 6.03
N LEU A 213 -3.57 0.35 6.12
CA LEU A 213 -4.43 1.35 6.74
C LEU A 213 -5.84 1.39 6.13
N TRP A 214 -5.97 1.48 4.82
CA TRP A 214 -7.29 1.54 4.18
C TRP A 214 -8.05 0.21 4.25
N GLN A 215 -7.33 -0.93 4.30
CA GLN A 215 -7.95 -2.25 4.38
C GLN A 215 -8.70 -2.46 5.71
N VAL A 216 -8.30 -1.76 6.78
CA VAL A 216 -8.95 -1.81 8.09
C VAL A 216 -9.86 -0.63 8.37
N SER A 217 -9.88 0.40 7.49
CA SER A 217 -10.63 1.64 7.72
C SER A 217 -11.96 1.75 6.96
N GLY A 218 -12.28 0.81 6.05
CA GLY A 218 -13.54 0.86 5.28
C GLY A 218 -13.55 -0.07 4.07
N ARG A 219 -12.46 -0.79 3.80
CA ARG A 219 -12.37 -1.83 2.75
C ARG A 219 -12.87 -1.36 1.37
N SER A 220 -14.02 -1.94 0.93
CA SER A 220 -14.57 -1.72 -0.42
C SER A 220 -15.27 -0.38 -0.58
N ASP A 221 -15.65 0.29 0.51
CA ASP A 221 -16.48 1.50 0.47
C ASP A 221 -15.64 2.76 0.23
N ILE A 222 -14.31 2.63 0.35
CA ILE A 222 -13.37 3.72 0.14
C ILE A 222 -13.06 3.89 -1.35
N GLY A 223 -13.15 5.13 -1.85
CA GLY A 223 -12.78 5.50 -3.21
C GLY A 223 -11.31 5.25 -3.53
N TYR A 224 -10.97 5.12 -4.81
CA TYR A 224 -9.60 4.81 -5.21
C TYR A 224 -8.58 5.87 -4.77
N GLU A 225 -8.90 7.14 -4.96
CA GLU A 225 -8.03 8.26 -4.57
C GLU A 225 -7.78 8.29 -3.05
N GLU A 226 -8.83 8.04 -2.27
CA GLU A 226 -8.72 7.99 -0.81
C GLU A 226 -7.82 6.82 -0.35
N ARG A 227 -7.88 5.66 -1.03
CA ARG A 227 -6.94 4.55 -0.77
C ARG A 227 -5.51 4.97 -1.00
N VAL A 228 -5.23 5.66 -2.12
CA VAL A 228 -3.90 6.18 -2.42
C VAL A 228 -3.42 7.14 -1.33
N HIS A 229 -4.30 8.05 -0.88
CA HIS A 229 -3.98 8.97 0.21
C HIS A 229 -3.69 8.26 1.52
N MET A 230 -4.46 7.21 1.87
CA MET A 230 -4.22 6.41 3.06
C MET A 230 -2.90 5.62 2.98
N ASP A 231 -2.57 5.04 1.81
CA ASP A 231 -1.28 4.40 1.60
C ASP A 231 -0.12 5.39 1.75
N MET A 232 -0.25 6.61 1.20
CA MET A 232 0.75 7.67 1.36
C MET A 232 0.83 8.15 2.81
N HIS A 233 -0.30 8.24 3.51
CA HIS A 233 -0.32 8.60 4.93
C HIS A 233 0.45 7.57 5.78
N TYR A 234 0.21 6.27 5.55
CA TYR A 234 0.95 5.20 6.22
C TYR A 234 2.46 5.30 5.94
N ILE A 235 2.86 5.46 4.67
CA ILE A 235 4.28 5.56 4.30
C ILE A 235 4.95 6.75 4.99
N ARG A 236 4.27 7.90 5.07
CA ARG A 236 4.82 9.14 5.66
C ARG A 236 4.92 9.10 7.18
N ASN A 237 3.97 8.47 7.83
CA ASN A 237 3.82 8.47 9.28
C ASN A 237 4.11 7.11 9.91
N TYR A 238 4.98 6.33 9.25
CA TYR A 238 5.33 5.00 9.74
C TYR A 238 5.89 5.04 11.16
N THR A 239 5.36 4.18 12.00
CA THR A 239 5.91 3.81 13.30
C THR A 239 5.61 2.34 13.59
N ILE A 240 6.46 1.67 14.37
CA ILE A 240 6.19 0.29 14.80
C ILE A 240 4.86 0.19 15.57
N TRP A 241 4.50 1.25 16.28
CA TRP A 241 3.26 1.34 17.04
C TRP A 241 2.03 1.36 16.12
N LEU A 242 2.13 2.05 15.00
CA LEU A 242 1.09 2.05 13.96
C LEU A 242 0.89 0.64 13.40
N ASP A 243 1.96 -0.10 13.14
CA ASP A 243 1.86 -1.49 12.67
C ASP A 243 1.14 -2.39 13.68
N LEU A 244 1.49 -2.29 14.97
CA LEU A 244 0.83 -3.07 16.02
C LEU A 244 -0.68 -2.74 16.10
N GLN A 245 -1.04 -1.46 16.01
CA GLN A 245 -2.44 -1.04 15.98
C GLN A 245 -3.18 -1.60 14.75
N LEU A 246 -2.54 -1.57 13.57
CA LEU A 246 -3.14 -2.08 12.34
C LEU A 246 -3.26 -3.61 12.34
N ILE A 247 -2.33 -4.33 12.95
CA ILE A 247 -2.44 -5.79 13.16
C ILE A 247 -3.67 -6.12 14.01
N LEU A 248 -3.84 -5.43 15.14
CA LEU A 248 -5.01 -5.63 16.01
C LEU A 248 -6.33 -5.31 15.28
N ARG A 249 -6.37 -4.19 14.56
CA ARG A 249 -7.55 -3.82 13.74
C ARG A 249 -7.83 -4.83 12.64
N THR A 250 -6.79 -5.41 12.04
CA THR A 250 -6.96 -6.44 10.99
C THR A 250 -7.65 -7.68 11.55
N ILE A 251 -7.25 -8.15 12.73
CA ILE A 251 -7.90 -9.30 13.40
C ILE A 251 -9.38 -9.00 13.64
N LEU A 252 -9.69 -7.82 14.21
CA LEU A 252 -11.08 -7.40 14.47
C LEU A 252 -11.91 -7.21 13.20
N ALA A 253 -11.29 -6.83 12.09
CA ALA A 253 -11.98 -6.59 10.83
C ALA A 253 -12.25 -7.89 10.03
N VAL A 254 -11.57 -8.99 10.35
CA VAL A 254 -11.76 -10.31 9.69
C VAL A 254 -12.77 -11.16 10.45
N VAL A 255 -12.88 -10.98 11.75
CA VAL A 255 -13.88 -11.65 12.63
C VAL A 255 -15.22 -10.92 12.58
#